data_c91ca9bc065bb0dad299fae17e4ca5fd
#
_entry.id   c91ca9bc065bb0dad299fae17e4ca5fd
#
_cell.length_a   1.000
_cell.length_b   1.000
_cell.length_c   1.000
_cell.angle_alpha   90.00
_cell.angle_beta   90.00
_cell.angle_gamma   90.00
#
_symmetry.space_group_name_H-M   'P 1'
#
loop_
_entity.id
_entity.type
_entity.pdbx_description
1 polymer ?
#
loop_
_entity_poly.entity_id
_entity_poly.type
_entity_poly.pdbx_seq_one_letter_code
_entity_poly.pdbx_strand_id
1 'polypeptide(L)'
;MKRLIGPNVMASVYYFFDAVHEHDLEPPDFLRPYWQRYGALVAETPAQYWHFRTHEYHYTALHPGEAELIDAALIQATCLVGTAQELIEQMRELERQGLQELMFATGNDEKWRFAEAFSRQVMARL
;
A
#
# COMPACT_ATOMS: atom_id res chain seq x y z
N MET A 1 -0.58 -3.49 14.04
CA MET A 1 -0.56 -3.73 12.58
C MET A 1 -0.60 -2.44 11.78
N LYS A 2 -1.63 -1.59 11.86
CA LYS A 2 -1.72 -0.32 11.09
C LYS A 2 -0.46 0.57 11.15
N ARG A 3 0.21 0.65 12.30
CA ARG A 3 1.42 1.46 12.46
C ARG A 3 2.61 0.92 11.64
N LEU A 4 2.68 -0.38 11.39
CA LEU A 4 3.79 -1.01 10.66
C LEU A 4 3.60 -0.97 9.15
N ILE A 5 2.39 -1.27 8.67
CA ILE A 5 2.09 -1.37 7.24
C ILE A 5 1.34 -0.16 6.68
N GLY A 6 0.81 0.69 7.56
CA GLY A 6 0.00 1.84 7.17
C GLY A 6 0.68 2.77 6.17
N PRO A 7 1.95 3.18 6.38
CA PRO A 7 2.65 4.02 5.41
C PRO A 7 2.76 3.37 4.01
N ASN A 8 2.93 2.05 3.93
CA ASN A 8 3.00 1.33 2.66
C ASN A 8 1.62 1.27 1.98
N VAL A 9 0.56 1.03 2.74
CA VAL A 9 -0.83 1.06 2.25
C VAL A 9 -1.17 2.44 1.71
N MET A 10 -0.86 3.50 2.46
CA MET A 10 -1.15 4.88 2.06
C MET A 10 -0.30 5.33 0.88
N ALA A 11 0.93 4.82 0.69
CA ALA A 11 1.72 5.11 -0.48
C ALA A 11 0.99 4.75 -1.79
N SER A 12 0.28 3.61 -1.82
CA SER A 12 -0.57 3.25 -2.96
C SER A 12 -1.72 4.27 -3.17
N VAL A 13 -2.35 4.72 -2.09
CA VAL A 13 -3.40 5.75 -2.15
C VAL A 13 -2.85 7.05 -2.71
N TYR A 14 -1.67 7.48 -2.28
CA TYR A 14 -1.01 8.71 -2.74
C TYR A 14 -0.73 8.68 -4.24
N TYR A 15 -0.12 7.60 -4.73
CA TYR A 15 0.18 7.45 -6.17
C TYR A 15 -1.07 7.50 -7.04
N PHE A 16 -2.13 6.80 -6.64
CA PHE A 16 -3.38 6.84 -7.39
C PHE A 16 -4.07 8.20 -7.29
N PHE A 17 -4.00 8.86 -6.13
CA PHE A 17 -4.58 10.19 -5.96
C PHE A 17 -3.90 11.21 -6.87
N ASP A 18 -2.58 11.22 -6.90
CA ASP A 18 -1.81 12.12 -7.76
C ASP A 18 -2.06 11.80 -9.24
N ALA A 19 -1.98 10.54 -9.66
CA ALA A 19 -2.21 10.12 -11.04
C ALA A 19 -3.62 10.49 -11.55
N VAL A 20 -4.64 10.31 -10.72
CA VAL A 20 -6.03 10.66 -11.06
C VAL A 20 -6.16 12.16 -11.29
N HIS A 21 -5.56 13.00 -10.43
CA HIS A 21 -5.65 14.45 -10.56
C HIS A 21 -4.75 14.99 -11.67
N GLU A 22 -3.58 14.41 -11.89
CA GLU A 22 -2.64 14.84 -12.93
C GLU A 22 -3.15 14.51 -14.34
N HIS A 23 -3.85 13.38 -14.49
CA HIS A 23 -4.27 12.86 -15.78
C HIS A 23 -5.79 12.88 -16.01
N ASP A 24 -6.57 13.49 -15.11
CA ASP A 24 -8.04 13.54 -15.15
C ASP A 24 -8.68 12.14 -15.32
N LEU A 25 -8.23 11.19 -14.52
CA LEU A 25 -8.67 9.80 -14.55
C LEU A 25 -9.78 9.53 -13.51
N GLU A 26 -10.51 8.44 -13.70
CA GLU A 26 -11.40 7.93 -12.66
C GLU A 26 -10.61 7.14 -11.60
N PRO A 27 -10.93 7.29 -10.31
CA PRO A 27 -10.28 6.50 -9.28
C PRO A 27 -10.58 5.01 -9.45
N PRO A 28 -9.60 4.12 -9.24
CA PRO A 28 -9.81 2.68 -9.28
C PRO A 28 -10.92 2.24 -8.32
N ASP A 29 -11.65 1.19 -8.69
CA ASP A 29 -12.82 0.72 -7.93
C ASP A 29 -12.52 0.46 -6.45
N PHE A 30 -11.37 -0.13 -6.14
CA PHE A 30 -10.98 -0.42 -4.75
C PHE A 30 -10.73 0.85 -3.92
N LEU A 31 -10.41 1.99 -4.55
CA LEU A 31 -10.21 3.28 -3.87
C LEU A 31 -11.47 4.12 -3.75
N ARG A 32 -12.52 3.85 -4.53
CA ARG A 32 -13.75 4.66 -4.50
C ARG A 32 -14.34 4.87 -3.10
N PRO A 33 -14.40 3.85 -2.20
CA PRO A 33 -14.90 4.02 -0.84
C PRO A 33 -14.07 4.98 0.02
N TYR A 34 -12.80 5.16 -0.31
CA TYR A 34 -11.85 5.99 0.44
C TYR A 34 -11.64 7.37 -0.18
N TRP A 35 -12.00 7.54 -1.46
CA TRP A 35 -11.64 8.69 -2.28
C TRP A 35 -12.06 10.03 -1.68
N GLN A 36 -13.34 10.15 -1.32
CA GLN A 36 -13.88 11.39 -0.74
C GLN A 36 -13.26 11.69 0.64
N ARG A 37 -13.06 10.66 1.46
CA ARG A 37 -12.49 10.82 2.79
C ARG A 37 -11.02 11.23 2.71
N TYR A 38 -10.24 10.62 1.82
CA TYR A 38 -8.86 11.01 1.60
C TYR A 38 -8.77 12.40 0.97
N GLY A 39 -9.58 12.70 -0.02
CA GLY A 39 -9.67 14.02 -0.62
C GLY A 39 -9.99 15.13 0.40
N ALA A 40 -10.85 14.85 1.37
CA ALA A 40 -11.13 15.79 2.46
C ALA A 40 -9.90 16.06 3.35
N LEU A 41 -9.07 15.05 3.62
CA LEU A 41 -7.80 15.23 4.37
C LEU A 41 -6.78 16.05 3.57
N VAL A 42 -6.70 15.84 2.26
CA VAL A 42 -5.78 16.57 1.38
C VAL A 42 -6.25 18.02 1.14
N ALA A 43 -7.57 18.25 1.09
CA ALA A 43 -8.16 19.56 0.85
C ALA A 43 -7.84 20.61 1.92
N GLU A 44 -7.36 20.20 3.10
CA GLU A 44 -6.81 21.12 4.11
C GLU A 44 -5.52 21.81 3.64
N THR A 45 -4.89 21.27 2.61
CA THR A 45 -3.67 21.79 1.98
C THR A 45 -4.05 22.49 0.66
N PRO A 46 -3.52 23.69 0.33
CA PRO A 46 -3.74 24.32 -0.97
C PRO A 46 -3.33 23.40 -2.13
N ALA A 47 -4.13 23.36 -3.21
CA ALA A 47 -3.97 22.39 -4.30
C ALA A 47 -2.57 22.36 -4.92
N GLN A 48 -1.89 23.49 -5.02
CA GLN A 48 -0.52 23.60 -5.54
C GLN A 48 0.54 22.89 -4.68
N TYR A 49 0.19 22.46 -3.45
CA TYR A 49 1.06 21.76 -2.52
C TYR A 49 0.62 20.31 -2.25
N TRP A 50 -0.40 19.80 -2.95
CA TRP A 50 -0.91 18.43 -2.71
C TRP A 50 0.18 17.38 -2.87
N HIS A 51 1.01 17.45 -3.91
CA HIS A 51 2.09 16.49 -4.12
C HIS A 51 3.13 16.51 -2.98
N PHE A 52 3.40 17.65 -2.37
CA PHE A 52 4.25 17.69 -1.18
C PHE A 52 3.56 17.02 0.01
N ARG A 53 2.26 17.30 0.22
CA ARG A 53 1.45 16.73 1.29
C ARG A 53 1.35 15.20 1.14
N THR A 54 1.15 14.68 -0.07
CA THR A 54 1.02 13.25 -0.33
C THR A 54 2.35 12.50 -0.15
N HIS A 55 3.49 13.16 -0.34
CA HIS A 55 4.81 12.50 -0.28
C HIS A 55 5.68 12.87 0.93
N GLU A 56 5.23 13.78 1.81
CA GLU A 56 6.02 14.25 2.96
C GLU A 56 6.52 13.10 3.86
N TYR A 57 5.66 12.12 4.14
CA TYR A 57 5.99 10.96 5.00
C TYR A 57 6.06 9.64 4.23
N HIS A 58 6.37 9.70 2.94
CA HIS A 58 6.36 8.56 2.05
C HIS A 58 7.06 7.32 2.64
N TYR A 59 6.33 6.23 2.83
CA TYR A 59 6.75 4.97 3.47
C TYR A 59 7.22 5.08 4.94
N THR A 60 7.22 6.22 5.58
CA THR A 60 7.82 6.40 6.92
C THR A 60 6.80 6.61 8.01
N ALA A 61 5.76 7.39 7.77
CA ALA A 61 4.73 7.70 8.75
C ALA A 61 3.37 7.94 8.07
N LEU A 62 2.34 8.10 8.89
CA LEU A 62 0.99 8.50 8.47
C LEU A 62 0.76 9.94 8.88
N HIS A 63 0.06 10.69 8.04
CA HIS A 63 -0.53 11.96 8.42
C HIS A 63 -1.71 11.77 9.38
N PRO A 64 -2.06 12.81 10.16
CA PRO A 64 -3.27 12.79 10.98
C PRO A 64 -4.51 12.40 10.16
N GLY A 65 -5.35 11.53 10.70
CA GLY A 65 -6.57 11.04 10.06
C GLY A 65 -6.41 9.86 9.10
N GLU A 66 -5.22 9.63 8.54
CA GLU A 66 -5.02 8.54 7.56
C GLU A 66 -5.16 7.14 8.16
N ALA A 67 -4.77 6.95 9.41
CA ALA A 67 -4.92 5.67 10.10
C ALA A 67 -6.39 5.18 10.15
N GLU A 68 -7.35 6.09 10.09
CA GLU A 68 -8.78 5.79 10.09
C GLU A 68 -9.29 5.29 8.74
N LEU A 69 -8.56 5.57 7.65
CA LEU A 69 -8.86 5.07 6.32
C LEU A 69 -8.43 3.62 6.14
N ILE A 70 -7.41 3.18 6.89
CA ILE A 70 -6.80 1.86 6.71
C ILE A 70 -7.67 0.80 7.39
N ASP A 71 -8.35 0.02 6.60
CA ASP A 71 -9.11 -1.15 7.02
C ASP A 71 -8.61 -2.43 6.32
N ALA A 72 -9.25 -3.57 6.59
CA ALA A 72 -8.84 -4.85 6.02
C ALA A 72 -8.98 -4.87 4.49
N ALA A 73 -10.02 -4.22 3.94
CA ALA A 73 -10.27 -4.20 2.51
C ALA A 73 -9.20 -3.40 1.77
N LEU A 74 -8.81 -2.23 2.28
CA LEU A 74 -7.74 -1.44 1.69
C LEU A 74 -6.39 -2.15 1.77
N ILE A 75 -6.09 -2.80 2.90
CA ILE A 75 -4.86 -3.60 3.05
C ILE A 75 -4.82 -4.74 2.01
N GLN A 76 -5.91 -5.49 1.86
CA GLN A 76 -5.98 -6.59 0.89
C GLN A 76 -5.89 -6.13 -0.56
N ALA A 77 -6.38 -4.93 -0.87
CA ALA A 77 -6.31 -4.37 -2.21
C ALA A 77 -4.93 -3.82 -2.60
N THR A 78 -4.10 -3.47 -1.60
CA THR A 78 -2.81 -2.79 -1.81
C THR A 78 -1.59 -3.61 -1.40
N CYS A 79 -1.78 -4.71 -0.67
CA CYS A 79 -0.70 -5.51 -0.12
C CYS A 79 -0.95 -7.00 -0.32
N LEU A 80 0.10 -7.78 -0.54
CA LEU A 80 0.06 -9.23 -0.39
C LEU A 80 0.03 -9.55 1.11
N VAL A 81 -1.08 -10.10 1.58
CA VAL A 81 -1.27 -10.43 3.00
C VAL A 81 -1.90 -11.80 3.15
N GLY A 82 -1.50 -12.50 4.18
CA GLY A 82 -2.01 -13.83 4.49
C GLY A 82 -1.05 -14.67 5.30
N THR A 83 -1.43 -15.91 5.54
CA THR A 83 -0.53 -16.97 6.05
C THR A 83 0.54 -17.29 4.99
N ALA A 84 1.59 -18.00 5.37
CA ALA A 84 2.62 -18.43 4.43
C ALA A 84 2.03 -19.22 3.24
N GLN A 85 1.03 -20.06 3.49
CA GLN A 85 0.37 -20.84 2.45
C GLN A 85 -0.42 -19.94 1.48
N GLU A 86 -1.20 -19.00 2.00
CA GLU A 86 -1.95 -18.04 1.18
C GLU A 86 -1.03 -17.13 0.36
N LEU A 87 0.10 -16.70 0.93
CA LEU A 87 1.11 -15.92 0.19
C LEU A 87 1.71 -16.73 -0.97
N ILE A 88 2.04 -18.01 -0.75
CA ILE A 88 2.52 -18.91 -1.81
C ILE A 88 1.50 -19.03 -2.93
N GLU A 89 0.22 -19.20 -2.60
CA GLU A 89 -0.86 -19.31 -3.59
C GLU A 89 -1.04 -18.02 -4.39
N GLN A 90 -1.03 -16.87 -3.71
CA GLN A 90 -1.09 -15.54 -4.36
C GLN A 90 0.10 -15.34 -5.31
N MET A 91 1.32 -15.66 -4.88
CA MET A 91 2.53 -15.51 -5.69
C MET A 91 2.53 -16.43 -6.92
N ARG A 92 2.10 -17.68 -6.77
CA ARG A 92 1.93 -18.61 -7.89
C ARG A 92 0.86 -18.16 -8.88
N GLU A 93 -0.21 -17.51 -8.40
CA GLU A 93 -1.21 -16.91 -9.29
C GLU A 93 -0.62 -15.74 -10.07
N LEU A 94 0.14 -14.86 -9.43
CA LEU A 94 0.82 -13.75 -10.11
C LEU A 94 1.83 -14.27 -11.15
N GLU A 95 2.57 -15.34 -10.83
CA GLU A 95 3.47 -16.02 -11.77
C GLU A 95 2.71 -16.55 -12.99
N ARG A 96 1.56 -17.22 -12.80
CA ARG A 96 0.71 -17.68 -13.92
C ARG A 96 0.21 -16.53 -14.80
N GLN A 97 0.03 -15.34 -14.21
CA GLN A 97 -0.34 -14.13 -14.93
C GLN A 97 0.86 -13.43 -15.61
N GLY A 98 2.06 -14.00 -15.49
CA GLY A 98 3.27 -13.53 -16.18
C GLY A 98 4.21 -12.68 -15.31
N LEU A 99 3.95 -12.55 -14.01
CA LEU A 99 4.88 -11.86 -13.12
C LEU A 99 6.14 -12.72 -12.94
N GLN A 100 7.31 -12.13 -13.20
CA GLN A 100 8.61 -12.80 -13.12
C GLN A 100 9.44 -12.39 -11.90
N GLU A 101 9.17 -11.23 -11.35
CA GLU A 101 9.94 -10.67 -10.24
C GLU A 101 9.03 -9.91 -9.28
N LEU A 102 9.26 -10.09 -7.98
CA LEU A 102 8.60 -9.36 -6.90
C LEU A 102 9.63 -8.65 -6.03
N MET A 103 9.44 -7.36 -5.87
CA MET A 103 10.20 -6.56 -4.91
C MET A 103 9.34 -6.23 -3.69
N PHE A 104 9.87 -6.47 -2.50
CA PHE A 104 9.16 -6.20 -1.26
C PHE A 104 9.66 -4.91 -0.60
N ALA A 105 8.73 -4.04 -0.24
CA ALA A 105 8.97 -2.94 0.68
C ALA A 105 8.53 -3.34 2.09
N THR A 106 9.43 -3.24 3.06
CA THR A 106 9.15 -3.53 4.47
C THR A 106 9.54 -2.35 5.34
N GLY A 107 8.91 -2.21 6.52
CA GLY A 107 9.34 -1.25 7.52
C GLY A 107 10.79 -1.50 7.95
N ASN A 108 11.55 -0.42 8.18
CA ASN A 108 13.00 -0.49 8.43
C ASN A 108 13.39 -1.37 9.63
N ASP A 109 12.62 -1.35 10.70
CA ASP A 109 12.93 -2.07 11.93
C ASP A 109 12.66 -3.59 11.83
N GLU A 110 11.76 -4.00 10.93
CA GLU A 110 11.32 -5.39 10.81
C GLU A 110 11.91 -6.12 9.58
N LYS A 111 12.69 -5.43 8.74
CA LYS A 111 13.15 -5.96 7.45
C LYS A 111 13.90 -7.30 7.56
N TRP A 112 14.77 -7.46 8.53
CA TRP A 112 15.55 -8.68 8.70
C TRP A 112 14.69 -9.85 9.19
N ARG A 113 13.81 -9.58 10.14
CA ARG A 113 12.85 -10.56 10.63
C ARG A 113 11.87 -11.00 9.54
N PHE A 114 11.40 -10.05 8.74
CA PHE A 114 10.57 -10.35 7.58
C PHE A 114 11.34 -11.22 6.58
N ALA A 115 12.55 -10.82 6.17
CA ALA A 115 13.35 -11.54 5.19
C ALA A 115 13.64 -12.98 5.63
N GLU A 116 13.98 -13.19 6.91
CA GLU A 116 14.24 -14.53 7.47
C GLU A 116 12.95 -15.38 7.46
N ALA A 117 11.85 -14.85 7.96
CA ALA A 117 10.58 -15.57 8.01
C ALA A 117 10.06 -15.90 6.60
N PHE A 118 10.12 -14.92 5.69
CA PHE A 118 9.70 -15.08 4.30
C PHE A 118 10.54 -16.11 3.56
N SER A 119 11.87 -16.06 3.70
CA SER A 119 12.78 -17.03 3.10
C SER A 119 12.47 -18.47 3.55
N ARG A 120 12.28 -18.68 4.86
CA ARG A 120 12.02 -20.01 5.40
C ARG A 120 10.62 -20.54 5.12
N GLN A 121 9.61 -19.69 5.19
CA GLN A 121 8.20 -20.11 5.20
C GLN A 121 7.52 -20.01 3.83
N VAL A 122 8.02 -19.15 2.97
CA VAL A 122 7.46 -18.90 1.64
C VAL A 122 8.43 -19.32 0.55
N MET A 123 9.60 -18.67 0.42
CA MET A 123 10.52 -18.94 -0.69
C MET A 123 10.98 -20.39 -0.78
N ALA A 124 11.24 -21.05 0.35
CA ALA A 124 11.64 -22.45 0.38
C ALA A 124 10.55 -23.44 -0.12
N ARG A 125 9.33 -22.94 -0.38
CA ARG A 125 8.15 -23.72 -0.79
C ARG A 125 7.53 -23.26 -2.10
N LEU A 126 8.06 -22.18 -2.72
CA LEU A 126 7.72 -21.74 -4.06
C LEU A 126 8.35 -22.65 -5.12
#